data_ae901a9312b217cef00400a2ae7ee772
#
_entry.id   ae901a9312b217cef00400a2ae7ee772
#
_cell.length_a   1.000
_cell.length_b   1.000
_cell.length_c   1.000
_cell.angle_alpha   90.00
_cell.angle_beta   90.00
_cell.angle_gamma   90.00
#
_symmetry.space_group_name_H-M   'P 1'
#
loop_
_entity.id
_entity.type
_entity.pdbx_description
1 polymer ?
#
loop_
_entity_poly.entity_id
_entity_poly.type
_entity_poly.pdbx_seq_one_letter_code
_entity_poly.pdbx_strand_id
1 'polypeptide(L)'
;MIFVAGGIVWNPHKGVVVVNQNNDSWSLPKGHVESGEDTLAAAIREIHEETGINPSDLTLTEEVGSYVRSQIKWRPGDEPRERTITLYLFTTTATDLTPIDPENPEARWVAPEEVAALLTHPKDGAFFTDFLLRHPLSIHHNQP
;
A
#
# COMPACT_ATOMS: atom_id res chain seq x y z
N MET A 1 -14.47 -12.38 -9.37
CA MET A 1 -13.86 -11.78 -8.17
C MET A 1 -12.58 -11.06 -8.55
N ILE A 2 -12.41 -9.84 -8.10
CA ILE A 2 -11.20 -9.07 -8.36
C ILE A 2 -10.26 -9.23 -7.18
N PHE A 3 -9.03 -9.65 -7.45
CA PHE A 3 -7.99 -9.79 -6.44
C PHE A 3 -6.95 -8.69 -6.60
N VAL A 4 -6.60 -8.06 -5.48
CA VAL A 4 -5.63 -6.98 -5.42
C VAL A 4 -4.57 -7.35 -4.37
N ALA A 5 -3.34 -7.05 -4.66
CA ALA A 5 -2.25 -7.30 -3.73
C ALA A 5 -1.35 -6.07 -3.60
N GLY A 6 -0.82 -5.87 -2.43
CA GLY A 6 0.08 -4.76 -2.18
C GLY A 6 0.76 -4.86 -0.85
N GLY A 7 1.27 -3.75 -0.37
CA GLY A 7 2.09 -3.79 0.83
C GLY A 7 1.97 -2.58 1.73
N ILE A 8 2.27 -2.86 3.00
CA ILE A 8 2.63 -1.86 3.98
C ILE A 8 4.15 -1.83 3.95
N VAL A 9 4.71 -0.79 3.35
CA VAL A 9 6.15 -0.68 3.15
C VAL A 9 6.70 0.26 4.20
N TRP A 10 7.47 -0.31 5.11
CA TRP A 10 7.95 0.36 6.31
C TRP A 10 9.45 0.63 6.26
N ASN A 11 9.81 1.92 6.35
CA ASN A 11 11.19 2.32 6.60
C ASN A 11 11.21 2.93 8.00
N PRO A 12 11.97 2.36 8.95
CA PRO A 12 11.96 2.82 10.34
C PRO A 12 12.37 4.28 10.56
N HIS A 13 13.02 4.91 9.58
CA HIS A 13 13.44 6.30 9.68
C HIS A 13 12.55 7.26 8.89
N LYS A 14 11.76 6.75 7.95
CA LYS A 14 10.96 7.58 7.05
C LYS A 14 9.45 7.43 7.25
N GLY A 15 8.97 6.25 7.62
CA GLY A 15 7.56 5.97 7.79
C GLY A 15 7.04 4.89 6.85
N VAL A 16 5.77 5.01 6.50
CA VAL A 16 5.05 4.09 5.62
C VAL A 16 4.75 4.79 4.30
N VAL A 17 4.90 4.07 3.18
CA VAL A 17 4.61 4.65 1.87
C VAL A 17 3.11 4.69 1.63
N VAL A 18 2.61 5.85 1.22
CA VAL A 18 1.27 5.98 0.65
C VAL A 18 1.39 6.57 -0.75
N VAL A 19 0.45 6.22 -1.62
CA VAL A 19 0.46 6.65 -3.02
C VAL A 19 -0.81 7.38 -3.38
N ASN A 20 -0.69 8.37 -4.26
CA ASN A 20 -1.80 9.15 -4.77
C ASN A 20 -2.18 8.59 -6.14
N GLN A 21 -3.38 8.02 -6.25
CA GLN A 21 -3.88 7.46 -7.51
C GLN A 21 -4.68 8.50 -8.26
N ASN A 22 -4.30 8.78 -9.48
CA ASN A 22 -5.00 9.73 -10.37
C ASN A 22 -5.21 11.13 -9.75
N ASN A 23 -4.34 11.54 -8.83
CA ASN A 23 -4.43 12.82 -8.12
C ASN A 23 -5.70 13.00 -7.27
N ASP A 24 -6.45 11.94 -6.99
CA ASP A 24 -7.72 12.09 -6.30
C ASP A 24 -7.97 11.10 -5.17
N SER A 25 -7.10 10.13 -4.97
CA SER A 25 -7.27 9.18 -3.87
C SER A 25 -5.94 8.68 -3.35
N TRP A 26 -5.85 8.56 -2.03
CA TRP A 26 -4.68 8.04 -1.35
C TRP A 26 -4.89 6.60 -0.93
N SER A 27 -3.89 5.76 -1.18
CA SER A 27 -3.94 4.36 -0.79
C SER A 27 -2.55 3.84 -0.48
N LEU A 28 -2.50 2.63 0.09
CA LEU A 28 -1.25 1.89 0.15
C LEU A 28 -0.91 1.39 -1.27
N PRO A 29 0.38 1.21 -1.60
CA PRO A 29 0.74 0.71 -2.93
C PRO A 29 0.18 -0.68 -3.15
N LYS A 30 -0.64 -0.84 -4.19
CA LYS A 30 -1.32 -2.09 -4.51
C LYS A 30 -1.93 -2.03 -5.89
N GLY A 31 -2.19 -3.19 -6.47
CA GLY A 31 -2.88 -3.29 -7.74
C GLY A 31 -3.35 -4.71 -8.03
N HIS A 32 -3.91 -4.90 -9.21
CA HIS A 32 -4.53 -6.15 -9.58
C HIS A 32 -3.54 -7.30 -9.67
N VAL A 33 -3.95 -8.45 -9.13
CA VAL A 33 -3.24 -9.71 -9.35
C VAL A 33 -3.66 -10.22 -10.73
N GLU A 34 -2.69 -10.41 -11.61
CA GLU A 34 -2.94 -10.85 -12.96
C GLU A 34 -3.17 -12.37 -13.00
N SER A 35 -3.85 -12.82 -14.05
CA SER A 35 -4.15 -14.25 -14.22
C SER A 35 -2.85 -15.07 -14.20
N GLY A 36 -2.82 -16.07 -13.32
CA GLY A 36 -1.64 -16.94 -13.18
C GLY A 36 -0.51 -16.35 -12.35
N GLU A 37 -0.66 -15.12 -11.89
CA GLU A 37 0.36 -14.47 -11.07
C GLU A 37 0.22 -14.86 -9.60
N ASP A 38 1.35 -15.11 -8.94
CA ASP A 38 1.38 -15.32 -7.50
C ASP A 38 1.04 -14.01 -6.77
N THR A 39 0.24 -14.11 -5.72
CA THR A 39 -0.24 -12.92 -4.98
C THR A 39 0.91 -12.10 -4.40
N LEU A 40 1.92 -12.75 -3.81
CA LEU A 40 3.08 -12.03 -3.28
C LEU A 40 3.88 -11.37 -4.40
N ALA A 41 4.05 -12.05 -5.52
CA ALA A 41 4.77 -11.49 -6.67
C ALA A 41 4.03 -10.25 -7.20
N ALA A 42 2.69 -10.30 -7.25
CA ALA A 42 1.89 -9.16 -7.66
C ALA A 42 2.09 -7.97 -6.71
N ALA A 43 2.12 -8.23 -5.40
CA ALA A 43 2.35 -7.18 -4.41
C ALA A 43 3.70 -6.50 -4.63
N ILE A 44 4.75 -7.27 -4.84
CA ILE A 44 6.10 -6.75 -5.06
C ILE A 44 6.14 -5.94 -6.36
N ARG A 45 5.53 -6.44 -7.43
CA ARG A 45 5.47 -5.75 -8.72
C ARG A 45 4.75 -4.41 -8.60
N GLU A 46 3.59 -4.40 -7.94
CA GLU A 46 2.80 -3.17 -7.79
C GLU A 46 3.52 -2.14 -6.92
N ILE A 47 4.18 -2.57 -5.85
CA ILE A 47 4.98 -1.68 -5.03
C ILE A 47 6.08 -1.03 -5.88
N HIS A 48 6.76 -1.82 -6.69
CA HIS A 48 7.81 -1.29 -7.57
C HIS A 48 7.25 -0.25 -8.55
N GLU A 49 6.13 -0.56 -9.20
CA GLU A 49 5.53 0.35 -10.18
C GLU A 49 5.05 1.65 -9.55
N GLU A 50 4.48 1.59 -8.35
CA GLU A 50 3.86 2.74 -7.71
C GLU A 50 4.81 3.57 -6.83
N THR A 51 5.94 3.02 -6.44
CA THR A 51 6.88 3.72 -5.56
C THR A 51 8.27 3.89 -6.13
N GLY A 52 8.65 3.06 -7.11
CA GLY A 52 10.01 3.03 -7.63
C GLY A 52 10.99 2.22 -6.79
N ILE A 53 10.56 1.70 -5.64
CA ILE A 53 11.44 0.88 -4.80
C ILE A 53 11.73 -0.44 -5.51
N ASN A 54 13.01 -0.78 -5.62
CA ASN A 54 13.40 -2.03 -6.26
C ASN A 54 12.98 -3.24 -5.43
N PRO A 55 12.55 -4.33 -6.08
CA PRO A 55 12.19 -5.55 -5.34
C PRO A 55 13.32 -6.05 -4.42
N SER A 56 14.57 -5.86 -4.82
CA SER A 56 15.72 -6.27 -4.00
C SER A 56 15.87 -5.47 -2.70
N ASP A 57 15.20 -4.31 -2.62
CA ASP A 57 15.23 -3.46 -1.43
C ASP A 57 14.03 -3.71 -0.51
N LEU A 58 13.19 -4.69 -0.84
CA LEU A 58 12.04 -5.08 -0.03
C LEU A 58 12.35 -6.38 0.71
N THR A 59 12.15 -6.36 2.03
CA THR A 59 12.26 -7.57 2.85
C THR A 59 10.88 -7.92 3.38
N LEU A 60 10.36 -9.07 2.98
CA LEU A 60 9.06 -9.53 3.47
C LEU A 60 9.15 -9.89 4.94
N THR A 61 8.25 -9.31 5.74
CA THR A 61 8.15 -9.63 7.15
C THR A 61 7.02 -10.64 7.40
N GLU A 62 5.82 -10.38 6.84
CA GLU A 62 4.69 -11.29 7.01
C GLU A 62 3.56 -10.96 6.04
N GLU A 63 2.66 -11.90 5.85
CA GLU A 63 1.37 -11.63 5.23
C GLU A 63 0.46 -11.10 6.33
N VAL A 64 0.00 -9.84 6.16
CA VAL A 64 -0.81 -9.19 7.19
C VAL A 64 -2.24 -9.71 7.19
N GLY A 65 -2.82 -9.88 6.01
CA GLY A 65 -4.19 -10.37 5.89
C GLY A 65 -4.89 -9.83 4.66
N SER A 66 -6.18 -10.12 4.59
CA SER A 66 -7.01 -9.72 3.46
C SER A 66 -8.30 -9.10 3.96
N TYR A 67 -8.86 -8.21 3.15
CA TYR A 67 -10.17 -7.63 3.40
C TYR A 67 -10.88 -7.35 2.08
N VAL A 68 -12.20 -7.19 2.15
CA VAL A 68 -13.02 -6.95 0.97
C VAL A 68 -13.58 -5.55 1.02
N ARG A 69 -13.53 -4.85 -0.10
CA ARG A 69 -14.16 -3.54 -0.23
C ARG A 69 -14.59 -3.28 -1.66
N SER A 70 -15.54 -2.33 -1.82
CA SER A 70 -15.93 -1.82 -3.13
C SER A 70 -14.84 -0.90 -3.67
N GLN A 71 -14.82 -0.70 -4.97
CA GLN A 71 -13.91 0.31 -5.55
C GLN A 71 -14.29 1.70 -5.05
N ILE A 72 -13.30 2.58 -4.95
CA ILE A 72 -13.49 3.95 -4.41
C ILE A 72 -14.44 4.76 -5.29
N LYS A 73 -14.25 4.69 -6.61
CA LYS A 73 -15.05 5.43 -7.58
C LYS A 73 -15.56 4.50 -8.66
N TRP A 74 -16.79 4.71 -9.05
CA TRP A 74 -17.39 4.05 -10.19
C TRP A 74 -18.35 5.04 -10.84
N ARG A 75 -18.60 4.84 -12.15
CA ARG A 75 -19.44 5.75 -12.90
C ARG A 75 -20.92 5.43 -12.66
N PRO A 76 -21.80 6.44 -12.76
CA PRO A 76 -23.24 6.19 -12.71
C PRO A 76 -23.62 5.11 -13.71
N GLY A 77 -24.39 4.11 -13.26
CA GLY A 77 -24.78 2.98 -14.09
C GLY A 77 -23.88 1.76 -13.98
N ASP A 78 -22.66 1.89 -13.45
CA ASP A 78 -21.79 0.75 -13.18
C ASP A 78 -22.26 0.05 -11.92
N GLU A 79 -22.11 -1.27 -11.88
CA GLU A 79 -22.33 -2.01 -10.65
C GLU A 79 -21.10 -1.88 -9.75
N PRO A 80 -21.29 -1.69 -8.43
CA PRO A 80 -20.17 -1.71 -7.51
C PRO A 80 -19.46 -3.06 -7.59
N ARG A 81 -18.14 -3.02 -7.75
CA ARG A 81 -17.34 -4.24 -7.81
C ARG A 81 -16.56 -4.39 -6.54
N GLU A 82 -16.79 -5.50 -5.87
CA GLU A 82 -16.01 -5.85 -4.72
C GLU A 82 -14.67 -6.41 -5.14
N ARG A 83 -13.66 -6.12 -4.34
CA ARG A 83 -12.31 -6.65 -4.53
C ARG A 83 -11.77 -7.14 -3.21
N THR A 84 -11.01 -8.23 -3.30
CA THR A 84 -10.31 -8.77 -2.15
C THR A 84 -8.87 -8.23 -2.18
N ILE A 85 -8.49 -7.52 -1.14
CA ILE A 85 -7.17 -6.90 -1.05
C ILE A 85 -6.34 -7.69 -0.04
N THR A 86 -5.19 -8.18 -0.47
CA THR A 86 -4.24 -8.87 0.38
C THR A 86 -3.01 -8.00 0.57
N LEU A 87 -2.64 -7.73 1.80
CA LEU A 87 -1.49 -6.89 2.12
C LEU A 87 -0.41 -7.67 2.85
N TYR A 88 0.83 -7.35 2.50
CA TYR A 88 2.03 -7.89 3.11
C TYR A 88 2.82 -6.77 3.77
N LEU A 89 3.48 -7.08 4.88
CA LEU A 89 4.38 -6.12 5.52
C LEU A 89 5.79 -6.33 4.99
N PHE A 90 6.35 -5.25 4.44
CA PHE A 90 7.75 -5.22 4.00
C PHE A 90 8.50 -4.16 4.78
N THR A 91 9.76 -4.44 5.07
CA THR A 91 10.68 -3.43 5.54
C THR A 91 11.62 -3.05 4.41
N THR A 92 12.12 -1.83 4.43
CA THR A 92 13.06 -1.35 3.42
C THR A 92 14.01 -0.33 4.01
N THR A 93 15.19 -0.23 3.42
CA THR A 93 16.15 0.85 3.69
C THR A 93 16.12 1.91 2.59
N ALA A 94 15.33 1.69 1.53
CA ALA A 94 15.18 2.66 0.45
C ALA A 94 14.55 3.95 0.99
N THR A 95 15.00 5.08 0.46
CA THR A 95 14.52 6.41 0.86
C THR A 95 13.88 7.17 -0.29
N ASP A 96 14.34 6.93 -1.52
CA ASP A 96 13.84 7.64 -2.69
C ASP A 96 12.57 7.00 -3.22
N LEU A 97 11.58 7.82 -3.51
CA LEU A 97 10.33 7.38 -4.10
C LEU A 97 10.18 8.03 -5.47
N THR A 98 10.19 7.20 -6.50
CA THR A 98 10.06 7.66 -7.89
C THR A 98 9.09 6.75 -8.61
N PRO A 99 7.78 7.04 -8.53
CA PRO A 99 6.77 6.23 -9.22
C PRO A 99 7.07 6.06 -10.70
N ILE A 100 6.87 4.85 -11.19
CA ILE A 100 7.09 4.50 -12.59
C ILE A 100 5.79 4.64 -13.38
N ASP A 101 4.67 4.27 -12.75
CA ASP A 101 3.36 4.33 -13.39
C ASP A 101 2.87 5.78 -13.44
N PRO A 102 2.62 6.35 -14.64
CA PRO A 102 2.16 7.75 -14.75
C PRO A 102 0.77 7.99 -14.14
N GLU A 103 -0.04 6.96 -13.93
CA GLU A 103 -1.34 7.10 -13.27
C GLU A 103 -1.21 7.26 -11.75
N ASN A 104 -0.02 7.00 -11.21
CA ASN A 104 0.26 7.17 -9.79
C ASN A 104 1.38 8.20 -9.65
N PRO A 105 1.05 9.48 -9.80
CA PRO A 105 2.08 10.53 -9.95
C PRO A 105 2.85 10.84 -8.68
N GLU A 106 2.38 10.41 -7.52
CA GLU A 106 3.00 10.76 -6.26
C GLU A 106 3.01 9.60 -5.28
N ALA A 107 4.17 9.40 -4.63
CA ALA A 107 4.31 8.52 -3.48
C ALA A 107 5.02 9.31 -2.39
N ARG A 108 4.64 9.09 -1.13
CA ARG A 108 5.29 9.79 -0.02
C ARG A 108 5.39 8.92 1.21
N TRP A 109 6.38 9.24 2.04
CA TRP A 109 6.53 8.64 3.36
C TRP A 109 5.63 9.37 4.35
N VAL A 110 4.89 8.61 5.16
CA VAL A 110 3.94 9.17 6.13
C VAL A 110 4.20 8.50 7.48
N ALA A 111 4.16 9.28 8.55
CA ALA A 111 4.28 8.74 9.89
C ALA A 111 3.17 7.70 10.11
N PRO A 112 3.47 6.56 10.74
CA PRO A 112 2.47 5.48 10.89
C PRO A 112 1.14 5.95 11.47
N GLU A 113 1.18 6.82 12.47
CA GLU A 113 -0.02 7.33 13.14
C GLU A 113 -0.87 8.26 12.27
N GLU A 114 -0.34 8.70 11.14
CA GLU A 114 -1.04 9.60 10.23
C GLU A 114 -1.59 8.89 8.99
N VAL A 115 -1.20 7.64 8.77
CA VAL A 115 -1.56 6.91 7.55
C VAL A 115 -3.07 6.70 7.42
N ALA A 116 -3.71 6.18 8.45
CA ALA A 116 -5.13 5.84 8.39
C ALA A 116 -6.01 7.04 8.04
N ALA A 117 -5.69 8.20 8.59
CA ALA A 117 -6.45 9.43 8.32
C ALA A 117 -6.28 9.92 6.88
N LEU A 118 -5.14 9.62 6.26
CA LEU A 118 -4.86 10.03 4.89
C LEU A 118 -5.53 9.12 3.85
N LEU A 119 -5.70 7.84 4.17
CA LEU A 119 -6.27 6.88 3.23
C LEU A 119 -7.72 7.24 2.87
N THR A 120 -8.00 7.32 1.58
CA THR A 120 -9.28 7.81 1.09
C THR A 120 -10.44 6.86 1.42
N HIS A 121 -10.22 5.55 1.24
CA HIS A 121 -11.29 4.59 1.49
C HIS A 121 -11.36 4.22 2.98
N PRO A 122 -12.56 4.31 3.61
CA PRO A 122 -12.69 4.02 5.04
C PRO A 122 -12.22 2.63 5.46
N LYS A 123 -12.44 1.63 4.61
CA LYS A 123 -12.01 0.26 4.93
C LYS A 123 -10.50 0.09 4.89
N ASP A 124 -9.81 0.85 4.01
CA ASP A 124 -8.36 0.86 3.99
C ASP A 124 -7.84 1.44 5.31
N GLY A 125 -8.42 2.56 5.75
CA GLY A 125 -8.05 3.19 7.02
C GLY A 125 -8.32 2.29 8.21
N ALA A 126 -9.48 1.62 8.24
CA ALA A 126 -9.84 0.71 9.32
C ALA A 126 -8.88 -0.47 9.39
N PHE A 127 -8.54 -1.04 8.23
CA PHE A 127 -7.59 -2.16 8.19
C PHE A 127 -6.21 -1.74 8.70
N PHE A 128 -5.74 -0.56 8.29
CA PHE A 128 -4.44 -0.07 8.74
C PHE A 128 -4.43 0.24 10.24
N THR A 129 -5.51 0.82 10.76
CA THR A 129 -5.64 1.10 12.19
C THR A 129 -5.54 -0.20 12.99
N ASP A 130 -6.27 -1.23 12.57
CA ASP A 130 -6.22 -2.54 13.22
C ASP A 130 -4.82 -3.15 13.13
N PHE A 131 -4.17 -3.01 11.98
CA PHE A 131 -2.80 -3.46 11.81
C PHE A 131 -1.86 -2.81 12.82
N LEU A 132 -1.94 -1.47 12.98
CA LEU A 132 -1.07 -0.75 13.91
C LEU A 132 -1.29 -1.17 15.37
N LEU A 133 -2.51 -1.52 15.75
CA LEU A 133 -2.78 -2.01 17.10
C LEU A 133 -2.06 -3.33 17.38
N ARG A 134 -1.94 -4.17 16.35
CA ARG A 134 -1.27 -5.48 16.46
C ARG A 134 0.23 -5.39 16.21
N HIS A 135 0.67 -4.41 15.43
CA HIS A 135 2.07 -4.22 15.03
C HIS A 135 2.46 -2.76 15.19
N PRO A 136 2.70 -2.30 16.42
CA PRO A 136 3.10 -0.91 16.61
C PRO A 136 4.38 -0.57 15.85
N LEU A 137 4.31 0.50 15.07
CA LEU A 137 5.45 1.02 14.32
C LEU A 137 5.79 2.40 14.84
N SER A 138 7.07 2.64 15.13
CA SER A 138 7.53 3.93 15.60
C SER A 138 8.75 4.36 14.79
N ILE A 139 8.74 5.61 14.30
CA ILE A 139 9.87 6.13 13.57
C ILE A 139 11.08 6.21 14.49
N HIS A 140 12.21 5.69 14.00
CA HIS A 140 13.49 5.78 14.71
C HIS A 140 14.17 7.07 14.32
N HIS A 141 14.33 7.95 15.30
CA HIS A 141 15.09 9.18 15.11
C HIS A 141 16.55 8.90 15.36
N ASN A 142 17.42 9.53 14.55
CA ASN A 142 18.85 9.43 14.80
C ASN A 142 19.16 10.17 16.10
N GLN A 143 19.73 9.45 17.04
CA GLN A 143 20.15 10.03 18.30
C GLN A 143 21.66 10.25 18.30
N PRO A 144 22.14 11.37 18.80
CA PRO A 144 23.57 11.59 18.95
C PRO A 144 24.22 10.54 19.86
#